data_a13331e396d6018b0ce71eef57ee5693
#
_entry.id   a13331e396d6018b0ce71eef57ee5693
#
_cell.length_a   1.000
_cell.length_b   1.000
_cell.length_c   1.000
_cell.angle_alpha   90.00
_cell.angle_beta   90.00
_cell.angle_gamma   90.00
#
_symmetry.space_group_name_H-M   'P 1'
#
loop_
_entity.id
_entity.type
_entity.pdbx_description
1 polymer ?
#
loop_
_entity_poly.entity_id
_entity_poly.type
_entity_poly.pdbx_seq_one_letter_code
_entity_poly.pdbx_strand_id
1 'polypeptide(L)'
;MTPAEDIDMGKPKFAFLLLKEHPYGREMLMQILSEGFIPELIIEEDSEVGDEEREKFLQRIQGHQIAPSIQEQANEAGVNVVSVPIHNSTEVMPHLEGMDLDLIVFGGTRIIRGEILDYPSDGVINSHPGLLPDCRGSASPA
;
A
#
# COMPACT_ATOMS: atom_id res chain seq x y z
N MET A 1 -0.44 -23.51 -23.72
CA MET A 1 -0.63 -22.61 -22.58
C MET A 1 -1.71 -23.14 -21.65
N THR A 2 -1.46 -23.10 -20.36
CA THR A 2 -2.43 -23.59 -19.41
C THR A 2 -3.45 -22.51 -19.07
N PRO A 3 -4.68 -22.89 -18.67
CA PRO A 3 -5.66 -21.91 -18.23
C PRO A 3 -5.17 -21.03 -17.08
N ALA A 4 -4.30 -21.56 -16.20
CA ALA A 4 -3.75 -20.78 -15.11
C ALA A 4 -2.87 -19.64 -15.60
N GLU A 5 -2.10 -19.85 -16.67
CA GLU A 5 -1.29 -18.79 -17.25
C GLU A 5 -2.16 -17.69 -17.86
N ASP A 6 -3.24 -18.07 -18.51
CA ASP A 6 -4.17 -17.10 -19.05
C ASP A 6 -4.80 -16.25 -17.97
N ILE A 7 -5.17 -16.86 -16.86
CA ILE A 7 -5.78 -16.17 -15.73
C ILE A 7 -4.78 -15.20 -15.11
N ASP A 8 -3.53 -15.64 -14.92
CA ASP A 8 -2.50 -14.81 -14.31
C ASP A 8 -2.15 -13.61 -15.17
N MET A 9 -2.18 -13.77 -16.49
CA MET A 9 -1.87 -12.68 -17.41
C MET A 9 -2.85 -11.53 -17.32
N GLY A 10 -4.06 -11.76 -16.80
CA GLY A 10 -5.04 -10.70 -16.61
C GLY A 10 -4.84 -9.88 -15.35
N LYS A 11 -3.94 -10.30 -14.46
CA LYS A 11 -3.74 -9.61 -13.18
C LYS A 11 -2.46 -8.78 -13.21
N PRO A 12 -2.51 -7.53 -12.74
CA PRO A 12 -1.32 -6.70 -12.70
C PRO A 12 -0.34 -7.17 -11.63
N LYS A 13 0.93 -6.93 -11.88
CA LYS A 13 1.97 -7.09 -10.86
C LYS A 13 2.12 -5.77 -10.15
N PHE A 14 1.99 -5.76 -8.84
CA PHE A 14 2.00 -4.50 -8.10
C PHE A 14 2.71 -4.61 -6.76
N ALA A 15 3.21 -3.47 -6.29
CA ALA A 15 3.71 -3.31 -4.93
C ALA A 15 2.69 -2.49 -4.15
N PHE A 16 2.57 -2.76 -2.86
CA PHE A 16 1.63 -2.09 -1.99
C PHE A 16 2.41 -1.30 -0.93
N LEU A 17 2.15 0.01 -0.85
CA LEU A 17 2.83 0.91 0.07
C LEU A 17 1.84 1.50 1.06
N LEU A 18 2.23 1.52 2.35
CA LEU A 18 1.38 2.07 3.41
C LEU A 18 2.23 2.56 4.57
N LEU A 19 1.64 3.35 5.45
CA LEU A 19 2.23 3.63 6.75
C LEU A 19 2.09 2.38 7.60
N LYS A 20 3.11 2.08 8.39
CA LYS A 20 3.18 0.86 9.20
C LYS A 20 1.90 0.63 9.98
N GLU A 21 1.26 -0.51 9.74
CA GLU A 21 0.05 -0.98 10.43
C GLU A 21 -1.08 0.04 10.48
N HIS A 22 -1.13 0.95 9.51
CA HIS A 22 -2.21 1.93 9.44
C HIS A 22 -3.55 1.22 9.17
N PRO A 23 -4.61 1.52 9.94
CA PRO A 23 -5.88 0.81 9.79
C PRO A 23 -6.47 0.89 8.37
N TYR A 24 -6.35 2.04 7.72
CA TYR A 24 -6.83 2.20 6.36
C TYR A 24 -6.09 1.26 5.40
N GLY A 25 -4.77 1.17 5.56
CA GLY A 25 -3.96 0.26 4.75
C GLY A 25 -4.30 -1.21 5.00
N ARG A 26 -4.57 -1.57 6.26
CA ARG A 26 -4.99 -2.93 6.61
C ARG A 26 -6.29 -3.31 5.91
N GLU A 27 -7.26 -2.41 5.96
CA GLU A 27 -8.56 -2.63 5.34
C GLU A 27 -8.41 -2.75 3.82
N MET A 28 -7.63 -1.86 3.22
CA MET A 28 -7.41 -1.87 1.78
C MET A 28 -6.72 -3.15 1.33
N LEU A 29 -5.70 -3.60 2.07
CA LEU A 29 -5.02 -4.84 1.74
C LEU A 29 -5.97 -6.03 1.85
N MET A 30 -6.79 -6.08 2.89
CA MET A 30 -7.76 -7.14 3.07
C MET A 30 -8.71 -7.22 1.87
N GLN A 31 -9.21 -6.08 1.41
CA GLN A 31 -10.11 -6.05 0.26
C GLN A 31 -9.40 -6.50 -1.02
N ILE A 32 -8.18 -6.04 -1.24
CA ILE A 32 -7.39 -6.42 -2.40
C ILE A 32 -7.15 -7.93 -2.43
N LEU A 33 -6.73 -8.49 -1.31
CA LEU A 33 -6.46 -9.92 -1.21
C LEU A 33 -7.75 -10.74 -1.39
N SER A 34 -8.87 -10.25 -0.87
CA SER A 34 -10.14 -10.97 -1.00
C SER A 34 -10.62 -11.05 -2.45
N GLU A 35 -10.19 -10.10 -3.27
CA GLU A 35 -10.51 -10.12 -4.71
C GLU A 35 -9.51 -10.93 -5.52
N GLY A 36 -8.54 -11.55 -4.87
CA GLY A 36 -7.58 -12.41 -5.55
C GLY A 36 -6.34 -11.70 -6.07
N PHE A 37 -6.12 -10.44 -5.68
CA PHE A 37 -4.92 -9.70 -6.08
C PHE A 37 -3.87 -9.77 -4.98
N ILE A 38 -2.69 -10.28 -5.31
CA ILE A 38 -1.62 -10.48 -4.33
C ILE A 38 -0.44 -9.60 -4.72
N PRO A 39 -0.01 -8.67 -3.83
CA PRO A 39 1.13 -7.82 -4.17
C PRO A 39 2.42 -8.62 -4.25
N GLU A 40 3.35 -8.16 -5.10
CA GLU A 40 4.68 -8.75 -5.18
C GLU A 40 5.50 -8.41 -3.93
N LEU A 41 5.23 -7.26 -3.32
CA LEU A 41 5.96 -6.75 -2.16
C LEU A 41 5.12 -5.72 -1.44
N ILE A 42 5.23 -5.70 -0.11
CA ILE A 42 4.62 -4.66 0.71
C ILE A 42 5.76 -3.84 1.30
N ILE A 43 5.68 -2.52 1.17
CA ILE A 43 6.70 -1.61 1.70
C ILE A 43 6.03 -0.66 2.70
N GLU A 44 6.35 -0.82 3.97
CA GLU A 44 5.78 0.01 5.02
C GLU A 44 6.73 1.15 5.40
N GLU A 45 6.17 2.31 5.69
CA GLU A 45 6.96 3.40 6.25
C GLU A 45 6.89 3.32 7.78
N ASP A 46 8.05 3.13 8.40
CA ASP A 46 8.17 3.06 9.86
C ASP A 46 8.84 4.35 10.33
N SER A 47 8.03 5.36 10.67
CA SER A 47 8.51 6.70 11.03
C SER A 47 7.64 7.28 12.14
N GLU A 48 8.19 8.28 12.84
CA GLU A 48 7.42 8.99 13.87
C GLU A 48 6.20 9.69 13.28
N VAL A 49 6.37 10.31 12.11
CA VAL A 49 5.25 10.99 11.45
C VAL A 49 4.18 9.99 11.05
N GLY A 50 4.60 8.84 10.53
CA GLY A 50 3.67 7.77 10.21
C GLY A 50 2.93 7.24 11.43
N ASP A 51 3.64 7.08 12.54
CA ASP A 51 3.04 6.64 13.80
C ASP A 51 2.01 7.64 14.30
N GLU A 52 2.31 8.94 14.21
CA GLU A 52 1.37 9.99 14.60
C GLU A 52 0.11 9.98 13.73
N GLU A 53 0.27 9.80 12.43
CA GLU A 53 -0.86 9.70 11.51
C GLU A 53 -1.74 8.50 11.85
N ARG A 54 -1.12 7.36 12.14
CA ARG A 54 -1.83 6.15 12.52
C ARG A 54 -2.62 6.37 13.80
N GLU A 55 -2.01 6.99 14.81
CA GLU A 55 -2.67 7.23 16.08
C GLU A 55 -3.87 8.18 15.94
N LYS A 56 -3.72 9.23 15.14
CA LYS A 56 -4.82 10.15 14.85
C LYS A 56 -5.98 9.43 14.19
N PHE A 57 -5.67 8.55 13.24
CA PHE A 57 -6.69 7.79 12.55
C PHE A 57 -7.40 6.83 13.51
N LEU A 58 -6.64 6.15 14.37
CA LEU A 58 -7.20 5.22 15.34
C LEU A 58 -8.17 5.92 16.29
N GLN A 59 -7.86 7.15 16.69
CA GLN A 59 -8.75 7.93 17.53
C GLN A 59 -10.07 8.25 16.85
N ARG A 60 -10.03 8.54 15.55
CA ARG A 60 -11.25 8.84 14.78
C ARG A 60 -12.15 7.65 14.61
N ILE A 61 -11.58 6.46 14.48
CA ILE A 61 -12.35 5.25 14.25
C ILE A 61 -12.56 4.42 15.51
N GLN A 62 -12.39 5.05 16.66
CA GLN A 62 -12.56 4.40 17.95
C GLN A 62 -13.92 3.70 18.03
N GLY A 63 -13.91 2.42 18.41
CA GLY A 63 -15.12 1.62 18.45
C GLY A 63 -15.43 0.86 17.16
N HIS A 64 -14.72 1.13 16.09
CA HIS A 64 -14.89 0.39 14.83
C HIS A 64 -13.95 -0.80 14.80
N GLN A 65 -14.37 -1.84 14.10
CA GLN A 65 -13.54 -3.01 13.92
C GLN A 65 -12.42 -2.72 12.93
N ILE A 66 -11.21 -3.20 13.25
CA ILE A 66 -10.02 -2.99 12.40
C ILE A 66 -9.64 -4.32 11.76
N ALA A 67 -9.27 -4.28 10.48
CA ALA A 67 -8.83 -5.45 9.75
C ALA A 67 -7.58 -6.08 10.39
N PRO A 68 -7.28 -7.34 10.09
CA PRO A 68 -6.08 -7.99 10.61
C PRO A 68 -4.81 -7.20 10.31
N SER A 69 -3.76 -7.42 11.10
CA SER A 69 -2.50 -6.73 10.89
C SER A 69 -1.91 -7.04 9.51
N ILE A 70 -1.07 -6.13 9.04
CA ILE A 70 -0.37 -6.33 7.76
C ILE A 70 0.48 -7.59 7.83
N GLN A 71 1.16 -7.84 8.95
CA GLN A 71 1.98 -9.03 9.09
C GLN A 71 1.16 -10.32 8.98
N GLU A 72 0.02 -10.38 9.61
CA GLU A 72 -0.86 -11.55 9.50
C GLU A 72 -1.33 -11.78 8.08
N GLN A 73 -1.79 -10.71 7.44
CA GLN A 73 -2.27 -10.80 6.07
C GLN A 73 -1.16 -11.21 5.09
N ALA A 74 0.03 -10.61 5.26
CA ALA A 74 1.17 -10.92 4.40
C ALA A 74 1.62 -12.37 4.58
N ASN A 75 1.68 -12.85 5.82
CA ASN A 75 2.06 -14.22 6.12
C ASN A 75 1.10 -15.21 5.45
N GLU A 76 -0.18 -14.97 5.55
CA GLU A 76 -1.18 -15.84 4.93
C GLU A 76 -1.08 -15.85 3.41
N ALA A 77 -0.77 -14.71 2.82
CA ALA A 77 -0.66 -14.58 1.36
C ALA A 77 0.72 -14.95 0.82
N GLY A 78 1.70 -15.15 1.68
CA GLY A 78 3.06 -15.46 1.25
C GLY A 78 3.81 -14.27 0.69
N VAL A 79 3.51 -13.07 1.17
CA VAL A 79 4.09 -11.81 0.68
C VAL A 79 5.12 -11.28 1.66
N ASN A 80 6.24 -10.79 1.15
CA ASN A 80 7.26 -10.16 1.99
C ASN A 80 6.86 -8.73 2.34
N VAL A 81 7.20 -8.31 3.57
CA VAL A 81 7.02 -6.95 4.02
C VAL A 81 8.40 -6.38 4.34
N VAL A 82 8.72 -5.23 3.78
CA VAL A 82 9.96 -4.52 4.10
C VAL A 82 9.62 -3.15 4.67
N SER A 83 10.48 -2.64 5.55
CA SER A 83 10.29 -1.35 6.20
C SER A 83 11.30 -0.34 5.69
N VAL A 84 10.83 0.88 5.48
CA VAL A 84 11.69 2.01 5.13
C VAL A 84 11.39 3.17 6.07
N PRO A 85 12.36 4.07 6.32
CA PRO A 85 12.10 5.22 7.20
C PRO A 85 11.21 6.28 6.55
N ILE A 86 11.14 6.30 5.23
CA ILE A 86 10.27 7.21 4.49
C ILE A 86 10.08 6.66 3.08
N HIS A 87 8.88 6.83 2.55
CA HIS A 87 8.58 6.44 1.17
C HIS A 87 9.11 7.50 0.20
N ASN A 88 10.38 7.43 -0.13
CA ASN A 88 10.95 8.26 -1.19
C ASN A 88 11.81 7.38 -2.11
N SER A 89 12.25 7.93 -3.24
CA SER A 89 12.94 7.14 -4.24
C SER A 89 14.24 6.53 -3.72
N THR A 90 14.98 7.25 -2.88
CA THR A 90 16.24 6.75 -2.34
C THR A 90 16.04 5.49 -1.50
N GLU A 91 15.00 5.48 -0.69
CA GLU A 91 14.73 4.37 0.23
C GLU A 91 13.96 3.22 -0.42
N VAL A 92 13.07 3.54 -1.34
CA VAL A 92 12.15 2.55 -1.92
C VAL A 92 12.72 1.87 -3.16
N MET A 93 13.37 2.62 -4.05
CA MET A 93 13.83 2.08 -5.33
C MET A 93 14.72 0.84 -5.19
N PRO A 94 15.65 0.75 -4.22
CA PRO A 94 16.44 -0.47 -4.07
C PRO A 94 15.61 -1.74 -3.86
N HIS A 95 14.45 -1.62 -3.23
CA HIS A 95 13.57 -2.77 -3.01
C HIS A 95 12.80 -3.15 -4.27
N LEU A 96 12.63 -2.22 -5.20
CA LEU A 96 11.91 -2.46 -6.45
C LEU A 96 12.82 -2.92 -7.58
N GLU A 97 14.13 -2.79 -7.39
CA GLU A 97 15.12 -3.11 -8.42
C GLU A 97 14.94 -4.55 -8.91
N GLY A 98 14.84 -4.71 -10.21
CA GLY A 98 14.63 -6.03 -10.81
C GLY A 98 13.18 -6.49 -10.82
N MET A 99 12.28 -5.76 -10.21
CA MET A 99 10.85 -6.07 -10.26
C MET A 99 10.22 -5.45 -11.50
N ASP A 100 9.44 -6.26 -12.20
CA ASP A 100 8.71 -5.81 -13.38
C ASP A 100 7.28 -5.51 -12.96
N LEU A 101 7.08 -4.29 -12.44
CA LEU A 101 5.80 -3.89 -11.87
C LEU A 101 4.93 -3.15 -12.89
N ASP A 102 3.66 -3.52 -12.93
CA ASP A 102 2.66 -2.78 -13.70
C ASP A 102 2.16 -1.57 -12.92
N LEU A 103 1.96 -1.74 -11.61
CA LEU A 103 1.37 -0.71 -10.76
C LEU A 103 2.08 -0.62 -9.41
N ILE A 104 1.96 0.55 -8.79
CA ILE A 104 2.21 0.71 -7.35
C ILE A 104 0.92 1.22 -6.74
N VAL A 105 0.48 0.59 -5.66
CA VAL A 105 -0.78 0.92 -5.01
C VAL A 105 -0.47 1.53 -3.64
N PHE A 106 -1.02 2.72 -3.38
CA PHE A 106 -0.85 3.41 -2.11
C PHE A 106 -2.06 3.16 -1.22
N GLY A 107 -1.83 2.53 -0.08
CA GLY A 107 -2.88 2.20 0.88
C GLY A 107 -2.70 2.95 2.19
N GLY A 108 -2.88 4.27 2.18
CA GLY A 108 -2.70 5.10 3.36
C GLY A 108 -1.22 5.45 3.55
N THR A 109 -0.70 6.28 2.65
CA THR A 109 0.67 6.80 2.72
C THR A 109 0.65 8.30 2.97
N ARG A 110 1.83 8.85 3.28
CA ARG A 110 2.03 10.29 3.19
C ARG A 110 2.19 10.64 1.71
N ILE A 111 2.36 11.92 1.40
CA ILE A 111 2.57 12.34 0.01
C ILE A 111 3.88 11.74 -0.50
N ILE A 112 3.81 11.03 -1.62
CA ILE A 112 4.95 10.38 -2.26
C ILE A 112 5.30 11.12 -3.53
N ARG A 113 6.59 11.35 -3.75
CA ARG A 113 7.10 12.09 -4.91
C ARG A 113 8.35 11.40 -5.46
N GLY A 114 8.73 11.77 -6.68
CA GLY A 114 9.98 11.37 -7.28
C GLY A 114 9.84 10.19 -8.25
N GLU A 115 10.96 9.54 -8.51
CA GLU A 115 11.06 8.48 -9.52
C GLU A 115 10.11 7.32 -9.31
N ILE A 116 9.74 7.05 -8.07
CA ILE A 116 8.84 5.96 -7.75
C ILE A 116 7.52 6.07 -8.50
N LEU A 117 7.06 7.30 -8.77
CA LEU A 117 5.80 7.53 -9.46
C LEU A 117 5.86 7.10 -10.93
N ASP A 118 7.04 7.09 -11.51
CA ASP A 118 7.26 6.73 -12.92
C ASP A 118 7.77 5.30 -13.09
N TYR A 119 8.08 4.62 -12.01
CA TYR A 119 8.70 3.31 -12.08
C TYR A 119 7.78 2.23 -12.68
N PRO A 120 6.52 2.10 -12.23
CA PRO A 120 5.66 1.05 -12.77
C PRO A 120 5.20 1.41 -14.19
N SER A 121 5.05 0.40 -15.03
CA SER A 121 4.72 0.62 -16.44
C SER A 121 3.37 1.30 -16.65
N ASP A 122 2.39 1.01 -15.77
CA ASP A 122 1.03 1.52 -15.92
C ASP A 122 0.67 2.61 -14.91
N GLY A 123 1.64 2.98 -14.04
CA GLY A 123 1.45 4.10 -13.12
C GLY A 123 1.11 3.70 -11.70
N VAL A 124 0.59 4.65 -10.93
CA VAL A 124 0.28 4.46 -9.53
C VAL A 124 -1.21 4.63 -9.27
N ILE A 125 -1.72 3.90 -8.29
CA ILE A 125 -3.09 4.03 -7.82
C ILE A 125 -3.03 4.55 -6.39
N ASN A 126 -3.73 5.64 -6.13
CA ASN A 126 -3.81 6.22 -4.80
C ASN A 126 -5.27 6.30 -4.38
N SER A 127 -5.63 5.52 -3.37
CA SER A 127 -6.98 5.57 -2.82
C SER A 127 -7.02 6.68 -1.77
N HIS A 128 -7.85 7.68 -2.00
CA HIS A 128 -7.95 8.83 -1.13
C HIS A 128 -9.24 8.72 -0.29
N PRO A 129 -9.12 8.83 1.06
CA PRO A 129 -10.29 8.64 1.94
C PRO A 129 -11.27 9.80 1.94
N GLY A 130 -11.03 10.84 1.13
CA GLY A 130 -11.89 12.00 1.06
C GLY A 130 -12.14 12.43 -0.37
N LEU A 131 -12.93 13.48 -0.52
CA LEU A 131 -13.30 14.00 -1.84
C LEU A 131 -12.22 14.94 -2.37
N LEU A 132 -11.70 14.66 -3.55
CA LEU A 132 -10.72 15.53 -4.22
C LEU A 132 -11.45 16.61 -4.99
N PRO A 133 -10.88 17.84 -5.08
CA PRO A 133 -9.62 18.28 -4.48
C PRO A 133 -9.73 18.82 -3.05
N ASP A 134 -10.92 18.76 -2.46
CA ASP A 134 -11.19 19.38 -1.16
C ASP A 134 -10.42 18.72 -0.02
N CYS A 135 -10.19 17.41 -0.11
CA CYS A 135 -9.52 16.62 0.92
C CYS A 135 -8.24 16.02 0.36
N ARG A 136 -7.21 16.83 0.20
CA ARG A 136 -5.91 16.37 -0.27
C ARG A 136 -4.98 16.08 0.90
N GLY A 137 -4.07 15.12 0.73
CA GLY A 137 -3.10 14.75 1.73
C GLY A 137 -3.55 13.54 2.53
N SER A 138 -2.69 13.10 3.44
CA SER A 138 -2.98 11.92 4.25
C SER A 138 -4.03 12.25 5.31
N ALA A 139 -4.77 11.25 5.72
CA ALA A 139 -5.71 11.31 6.83
C ALA A 139 -6.82 12.36 6.71
N SER A 140 -6.99 13.02 5.59
CA SER A 140 -8.13 13.88 5.32
C SER A 140 -9.25 13.09 4.65
N PRO A 141 -10.50 13.46 4.87
CA PRO A 141 -11.00 14.44 5.81
C PRO A 141 -10.95 13.87 7.21
N ALA A 142 -10.87 14.71 8.15
CA ALA A 142 -10.83 14.24 9.53
C ALA A 142 -12.21 13.78 9.98
#